data_a9483d3b624c8ce9a839852a11e58171
#
_entry.id   a9483d3b624c8ce9a839852a11e58171
#
_cell.length_a   1.000
_cell.length_b   1.000
_cell.length_c   1.000
_cell.angle_alpha   90.00
_cell.angle_beta   90.00
_cell.angle_gamma   90.00
#
_symmetry.space_group_name_H-M   'P 1'
#
loop_
_entity.id
_entity.type
_entity.pdbx_description
1 polymer ?
#
loop_
_entity_poly.entity_id
_entity_poly.type
_entity_poly.pdbx_seq_one_letter_code
_entity_poly.pdbx_strand_id
1 'polypeptide(L)'
;MTMEKFIKHTGTGVPLRRSNVDTDQIIPAVYLKRVTRNGFEDGLFSAWRNDPEFVLNMDEYKGGTVLVAGPEFGTGSSREHAVWALQNYGFKAVISSRFADIFRGNSLKGGLLTVILPQEAVEAIWQAVEAAPSTAITVDLDTRTVSYNDVSVPFELDDYTRWRLMEGLDDIGLTLKHTDSIDAFEAKRASYKPTTLPIRI
;
A
#
# COMPACT_ATOMS: atom_id res chain seq x y z
N MET A 1 1.11 -8.42 -14.24
CA MET A 1 0.03 -8.73 -13.27
C MET A 1 -0.81 -7.48 -13.17
N THR A 2 -2.10 -7.56 -13.33
CA THR A 2 -3.01 -6.44 -13.10
C THR A 2 -3.13 -6.22 -11.59
N MET A 3 -3.12 -4.97 -11.17
CA MET A 3 -3.37 -4.56 -9.79
C MET A 3 -4.78 -5.02 -9.37
N GLU A 4 -4.97 -5.46 -8.13
CA GLU A 4 -6.30 -5.79 -7.60
C GLU A 4 -7.15 -4.51 -7.51
N LYS A 5 -8.43 -4.60 -7.90
CA LYS A 5 -9.38 -3.48 -7.75
C LYS A 5 -9.63 -3.19 -6.28
N PHE A 6 -9.51 -1.94 -5.91
CA PHE A 6 -9.87 -1.48 -4.57
C PHE A 6 -11.11 -0.58 -4.67
N ILE A 7 -12.23 -1.03 -4.17
CA ILE A 7 -13.46 -0.21 -4.08
C ILE A 7 -13.75 0.08 -2.62
N LYS A 8 -13.82 -0.97 -1.83
CA LYS A 8 -14.11 -0.94 -0.41
C LYS A 8 -13.43 -2.11 0.28
N HIS A 9 -12.85 -1.86 1.44
CA HIS A 9 -12.24 -2.89 2.27
C HIS A 9 -12.67 -2.73 3.72
N THR A 10 -13.03 -3.84 4.35
CA THR A 10 -13.32 -3.91 5.78
C THR A 10 -12.39 -4.95 6.41
N GLY A 11 -11.68 -4.55 7.43
CA GLY A 11 -10.77 -5.42 8.17
C GLY A 11 -10.45 -4.87 9.54
N THR A 12 -9.73 -5.63 10.37
CA THR A 12 -9.27 -5.18 11.68
C THR A 12 -8.05 -4.28 11.58
N GLY A 13 -7.94 -3.35 12.51
CA GLY A 13 -6.84 -2.40 12.60
C GLY A 13 -5.63 -2.97 13.31
N VAL A 14 -4.43 -2.51 12.89
CA VAL A 14 -3.16 -2.74 13.61
C VAL A 14 -2.61 -1.38 14.05
N PRO A 15 -2.56 -1.06 15.36
CA PRO A 15 -2.18 0.26 15.85
C PRO A 15 -0.64 0.39 15.96
N LEU A 16 0.00 0.87 14.91
CA LEU A 16 1.44 1.15 14.92
C LEU A 16 1.69 2.59 15.42
N ARG A 17 1.80 2.79 16.73
CA ARG A 17 2.06 4.08 17.38
C ARG A 17 3.53 4.52 17.24
N ARG A 18 4.05 4.51 16.02
CA ARG A 18 5.41 4.95 15.70
C ARG A 18 5.37 6.03 14.64
N SER A 19 6.08 7.12 14.89
CA SER A 19 6.27 8.23 13.93
C SER A 19 7.63 8.13 13.25
N ASN A 20 7.80 8.82 12.12
CA ASN A 20 9.05 8.87 11.36
C ASN A 20 9.55 7.46 10.96
N VAL A 21 8.63 6.60 10.59
CA VAL A 21 8.97 5.23 10.15
C VAL A 21 9.56 5.29 8.76
N ASP A 22 10.85 4.97 8.66
CA ASP A 22 11.54 4.96 7.37
C ASP A 22 11.43 3.61 6.64
N THR A 23 11.81 3.61 5.37
CA THR A 23 11.71 2.41 4.52
C THR A 23 12.69 1.30 4.92
N ASP A 24 13.80 1.61 5.60
CA ASP A 24 14.71 0.59 6.16
C ASP A 24 14.10 -0.09 7.39
N GLN A 25 13.30 0.64 8.15
CA GLN A 25 12.53 0.09 9.27
C GLN A 25 11.36 -0.76 8.78
N ILE A 26 10.70 -0.34 7.68
CA ILE A 26 9.64 -1.15 7.07
C ILE A 26 10.20 -2.44 6.50
N ILE A 27 11.31 -2.36 5.73
CA ILE A 27 12.00 -3.51 5.17
C ILE A 27 13.51 -3.26 5.10
N PRO A 28 14.33 -4.00 5.88
CA PRO A 28 15.79 -3.84 5.87
C PRO A 28 16.41 -4.17 4.50
N ALA A 29 17.51 -3.48 4.18
CA ALA A 29 18.20 -3.57 2.89
C ALA A 29 18.59 -5.00 2.48
N VAL A 30 18.79 -5.93 3.43
CA VAL A 30 19.15 -7.32 3.15
C VAL A 30 18.10 -8.04 2.30
N TYR A 31 16.83 -7.67 2.44
CA TYR A 31 15.71 -8.24 1.68
C TYR A 31 15.63 -7.73 0.23
N LEU A 32 16.25 -6.58 -0.07
CA LEU A 32 16.20 -5.97 -1.41
C LEU A 32 16.93 -6.77 -2.49
N LYS A 33 17.70 -7.79 -2.09
CA LYS A 33 18.40 -8.70 -3.02
C LYS A 33 17.46 -9.74 -3.65
N ARG A 34 16.23 -9.88 -3.15
CA ARG A 34 15.24 -10.81 -3.71
C ARG A 34 14.74 -10.31 -5.07
N VAL A 35 14.65 -11.20 -6.04
CA VAL A 35 14.28 -10.88 -7.44
C VAL A 35 12.76 -10.93 -7.65
N THR A 36 12.03 -11.60 -6.77
CA THR A 36 10.57 -11.75 -6.84
C THR A 36 9.84 -10.53 -6.25
N ARG A 37 8.57 -10.35 -6.59
CA ARG A 37 7.68 -9.36 -5.96
C ARG A 37 6.87 -9.91 -4.78
N ASN A 38 7.02 -11.20 -4.47
CA ASN A 38 6.30 -11.91 -3.41
C ASN A 38 7.29 -12.51 -2.42
N GLY A 39 6.84 -12.79 -1.21
CA GLY A 39 7.64 -13.39 -0.16
C GLY A 39 8.43 -12.36 0.66
N PHE A 40 7.89 -11.15 0.82
CA PHE A 40 8.51 -10.09 1.63
C PHE A 40 7.86 -9.92 3.02
N GLU A 41 6.84 -10.72 3.34
CA GLU A 41 6.13 -10.68 4.62
C GLU A 41 7.02 -10.95 5.82
N ASP A 42 8.06 -11.77 5.67
CA ASP A 42 9.06 -12.06 6.71
C ASP A 42 10.00 -10.86 6.96
N GLY A 43 10.19 -10.02 5.94
CA GLY A 43 11.02 -8.81 6.03
C GLY A 43 10.30 -7.62 6.66
N LEU A 44 8.95 -7.63 6.68
CA LEU A 44 8.19 -6.51 7.20
C LEU A 44 8.50 -6.27 8.67
N PHE A 45 9.03 -5.08 8.97
CA PHE A 45 9.44 -4.67 10.33
C PHE A 45 10.31 -5.71 11.04
N SER A 46 11.13 -6.48 10.32
CA SER A 46 11.85 -7.63 10.85
C SER A 46 12.75 -7.28 12.04
N ALA A 47 13.32 -6.07 12.09
CA ALA A 47 14.12 -5.61 13.23
C ALA A 47 13.27 -5.45 14.51
N TRP A 48 12.03 -4.96 14.36
CA TRP A 48 11.13 -4.76 15.49
C TRP A 48 10.43 -6.05 15.93
N ARG A 49 10.28 -7.00 15.01
CA ARG A 49 9.67 -8.31 15.31
C ARG A 49 10.50 -9.19 16.25
N ASN A 50 11.73 -8.78 16.56
CA ASN A 50 12.51 -9.42 17.62
C ASN A 50 12.00 -9.06 19.04
N ASP A 51 11.22 -8.00 19.16
CA ASP A 51 10.57 -7.58 20.40
C ASP A 51 9.22 -8.30 20.53
N PRO A 52 9.02 -9.15 21.56
CA PRO A 52 7.73 -9.84 21.77
C PRO A 52 6.53 -8.91 21.95
N GLU A 53 6.76 -7.68 22.45
CA GLU A 53 5.72 -6.67 22.66
C GLU A 53 5.43 -5.85 21.41
N PHE A 54 6.12 -6.13 20.30
CA PHE A 54 5.83 -5.44 19.05
C PHE A 54 4.44 -5.81 18.53
N VAL A 55 3.65 -4.81 18.13
CA VAL A 55 2.24 -4.95 17.77
C VAL A 55 1.93 -6.08 16.78
N LEU A 56 2.82 -6.36 15.80
CA LEU A 56 2.62 -7.48 14.85
C LEU A 56 2.92 -8.86 15.45
N ASN A 57 3.46 -8.94 16.65
CA ASN A 57 3.69 -10.19 17.37
C ASN A 57 2.54 -10.52 18.34
N MET A 58 1.68 -9.54 18.64
CA MET A 58 0.54 -9.72 19.51
C MET A 58 -0.58 -10.49 18.82
N ASP A 59 -1.09 -11.52 19.46
CA ASP A 59 -2.13 -12.42 18.90
C ASP A 59 -3.40 -11.67 18.53
N GLU A 60 -3.74 -10.65 19.31
CA GLU A 60 -4.95 -9.83 19.14
C GLU A 60 -4.98 -9.01 17.85
N TYR A 61 -3.81 -8.72 17.24
CA TYR A 61 -3.71 -7.98 15.97
C TYR A 61 -3.34 -8.87 14.79
N LYS A 62 -3.19 -10.17 14.98
CA LYS A 62 -2.90 -11.11 13.90
C LYS A 62 -4.01 -11.12 12.86
N GLY A 63 -3.61 -11.05 11.60
CA GLY A 63 -4.56 -11.01 10.48
C GLY A 63 -5.21 -9.64 10.25
N GLY A 64 -4.79 -8.61 10.97
CA GLY A 64 -5.22 -7.24 10.70
C GLY A 64 -4.77 -6.78 9.32
N THR A 65 -5.69 -6.14 8.59
CA THR A 65 -5.47 -5.75 7.18
C THR A 65 -5.45 -4.24 6.97
N VAL A 66 -5.66 -3.46 8.02
CA VAL A 66 -5.59 -1.99 8.01
C VAL A 66 -4.51 -1.55 9.00
N LEU A 67 -3.37 -1.08 8.49
CA LEU A 67 -2.33 -0.51 9.35
C LEU A 67 -2.67 0.94 9.71
N VAL A 68 -2.69 1.26 10.98
CA VAL A 68 -2.89 2.63 11.47
C VAL A 68 -1.57 3.12 12.07
N ALA A 69 -0.84 3.93 11.32
CA ALA A 69 0.51 4.35 11.63
C ALA A 69 0.59 5.80 12.12
N GLY A 70 1.66 6.14 12.82
CA GLY A 70 1.96 7.52 13.22
C GLY A 70 2.39 8.39 12.03
N PRO A 71 2.54 9.70 12.25
CA PRO A 71 2.94 10.64 11.20
C PRO A 71 4.32 10.36 10.62
N GLU A 72 4.58 10.88 9.43
CA GLU A 72 5.82 10.72 8.68
C GLU A 72 6.14 9.24 8.37
N PHE A 73 5.12 8.51 7.90
CA PHE A 73 5.30 7.10 7.54
C PHE A 73 5.88 6.95 6.13
N GLY A 74 6.89 6.09 5.99
CA GLY A 74 7.53 5.75 4.72
C GLY A 74 8.62 6.75 4.30
N THR A 75 9.25 7.44 5.26
CA THR A 75 10.39 8.34 5.02
C THR A 75 11.63 7.58 4.51
N GLY A 76 12.65 8.31 4.10
CA GLY A 76 13.91 7.72 3.61
C GLY A 76 13.91 7.41 2.11
N SER A 77 14.65 6.38 1.73
CA SER A 77 14.87 6.03 0.32
C SER A 77 13.61 5.51 -0.37
N SER A 78 13.47 5.82 -1.67
CA SER A 78 12.38 5.26 -2.48
C SER A 78 12.56 3.75 -2.66
N ARG A 79 11.70 2.96 -2.02
CA ARG A 79 11.73 1.48 -2.10
C ARG A 79 10.34 0.92 -2.33
N GLU A 80 10.09 0.42 -3.52
CA GLU A 80 8.86 -0.32 -3.80
C GLU A 80 8.72 -1.58 -2.91
N HIS A 81 9.85 -2.15 -2.49
CA HIS A 81 9.88 -3.31 -1.58
C HIS A 81 9.16 -3.04 -0.25
N ALA A 82 9.17 -1.79 0.25
CA ALA A 82 8.42 -1.43 1.44
C ALA A 82 6.91 -1.58 1.23
N VAL A 83 6.43 -1.22 0.04
CA VAL A 83 5.03 -1.41 -0.36
C VAL A 83 4.71 -2.89 -0.50
N TRP A 84 5.58 -3.65 -1.18
CA TRP A 84 5.40 -5.09 -1.35
C TRP A 84 5.40 -5.85 -0.03
N ALA A 85 6.26 -5.48 0.91
CA ALA A 85 6.29 -6.09 2.24
C ALA A 85 4.96 -5.91 3.00
N LEU A 86 4.40 -4.70 2.96
CA LEU A 86 3.09 -4.42 3.56
C LEU A 86 1.97 -5.23 2.88
N GLN A 87 1.95 -5.27 1.55
CA GLN A 87 0.95 -6.01 0.78
C GLN A 87 1.07 -7.53 0.97
N ASN A 88 2.30 -8.07 0.94
CA ASN A 88 2.54 -9.51 1.13
C ASN A 88 2.18 -9.95 2.56
N TYR A 89 2.34 -9.08 3.55
CA TYR A 89 1.88 -9.35 4.91
C TYR A 89 0.35 -9.41 5.02
N GLY A 90 -0.37 -8.75 4.11
CA GLY A 90 -1.83 -8.74 4.05
C GLY A 90 -2.48 -7.38 4.23
N PHE A 91 -1.70 -6.31 4.41
CA PHE A 91 -2.28 -4.97 4.51
C PHE A 91 -2.88 -4.53 3.16
N LYS A 92 -4.12 -4.04 3.21
CA LYS A 92 -4.86 -3.48 2.09
C LYS A 92 -4.88 -1.95 2.13
N ALA A 93 -4.80 -1.38 3.32
CA ALA A 93 -4.74 0.06 3.52
C ALA A 93 -3.78 0.43 4.65
N VAL A 94 -3.17 1.59 4.53
CA VAL A 94 -2.39 2.25 5.59
C VAL A 94 -3.02 3.61 5.87
N ILE A 95 -3.34 3.89 7.11
CA ILE A 95 -3.89 5.15 7.59
C ILE A 95 -2.81 5.87 8.40
N SER A 96 -2.57 7.15 8.12
CA SER A 96 -1.65 8.00 8.87
C SER A 96 -2.05 9.46 8.70
N SER A 97 -1.59 10.33 9.59
CA SER A 97 -1.81 11.77 9.41
C SER A 97 -0.84 12.41 8.40
N ARG A 98 0.28 11.74 8.09
CA ARG A 98 1.23 12.19 7.07
C ARG A 98 2.09 11.04 6.56
N PHE A 99 2.30 11.02 5.25
CA PHE A 99 3.21 10.08 4.57
C PHE A 99 4.34 10.86 3.90
N ALA A 100 5.47 10.18 3.69
CA ALA A 100 6.47 10.64 2.74
C ALA A 100 5.90 10.52 1.31
N ASP A 101 6.08 11.56 0.49
CA ASP A 101 5.45 11.69 -0.83
C ASP A 101 5.80 10.52 -1.77
N ILE A 102 7.07 10.11 -1.78
CA ILE A 102 7.55 9.01 -2.64
C ILE A 102 6.90 7.69 -2.21
N PHE A 103 6.86 7.40 -0.90
CA PHE A 103 6.22 6.19 -0.39
C PHE A 103 4.73 6.16 -0.74
N ARG A 104 4.03 7.28 -0.51
CA ARG A 104 2.61 7.40 -0.85
C ARG A 104 2.36 7.17 -2.35
N GLY A 105 3.17 7.81 -3.20
CA GLY A 105 3.07 7.65 -4.65
C GLY A 105 3.29 6.20 -5.10
N ASN A 106 4.33 5.52 -4.58
CA ASN A 106 4.59 4.11 -4.88
C ASN A 106 3.48 3.20 -4.38
N SER A 107 2.95 3.45 -3.18
CA SER A 107 1.85 2.69 -2.59
C SER A 107 0.59 2.74 -3.46
N LEU A 108 0.15 3.94 -3.84
CA LEU A 108 -1.04 4.13 -4.66
C LEU A 108 -0.88 3.55 -6.07
N LYS A 109 0.32 3.64 -6.66
CA LYS A 109 0.64 3.00 -7.95
C LYS A 109 0.66 1.48 -7.86
N GLY A 110 1.08 0.93 -6.72
CA GLY A 110 1.15 -0.50 -6.45
C GLY A 110 -0.15 -1.12 -5.93
N GLY A 111 -1.20 -0.32 -5.70
CA GLY A 111 -2.49 -0.80 -5.21
C GLY A 111 -2.61 -0.93 -3.68
N LEU A 112 -1.65 -0.39 -2.93
CA LEU A 112 -1.78 -0.22 -1.49
C LEU A 112 -2.39 1.15 -1.20
N LEU A 113 -3.61 1.18 -0.67
CA LEU A 113 -4.29 2.44 -0.38
C LEU A 113 -3.65 3.13 0.83
N THR A 114 -3.19 4.37 0.66
CA THR A 114 -2.73 5.25 1.73
C THR A 114 -3.76 6.33 1.98
N VAL A 115 -4.26 6.39 3.21
CA VAL A 115 -5.30 7.33 3.64
C VAL A 115 -4.72 8.34 4.62
N ILE A 116 -4.85 9.63 4.29
CA ILE A 116 -4.46 10.72 5.17
C ILE A 116 -5.69 11.16 5.95
N LEU A 117 -5.60 11.12 7.28
CA LEU A 117 -6.62 11.63 8.19
C LEU A 117 -5.98 12.67 9.14
N PRO A 118 -6.78 13.57 9.72
CA PRO A 118 -6.30 14.41 10.83
C PRO A 118 -5.70 13.55 11.96
N GLN A 119 -4.69 14.08 12.66
CA GLN A 119 -3.99 13.33 13.71
C GLN A 119 -4.96 12.88 14.82
N GLU A 120 -5.93 13.70 15.16
CA GLU A 120 -6.95 13.39 16.16
C GLU A 120 -7.81 12.18 15.76
N ALA A 121 -8.10 12.05 14.46
CA ALA A 121 -8.84 10.91 13.95
C ALA A 121 -8.00 9.63 13.99
N VAL A 122 -6.70 9.72 13.66
CA VAL A 122 -5.76 8.58 13.78
C VAL A 122 -5.68 8.13 15.24
N GLU A 123 -5.56 9.05 16.18
CA GLU A 123 -5.52 8.74 17.62
C GLU A 123 -6.81 8.11 18.12
N ALA A 124 -7.97 8.60 17.66
CA ALA A 124 -9.26 8.01 17.99
C ALA A 124 -9.41 6.58 17.45
N ILE A 125 -8.88 6.28 16.23
CA ILE A 125 -8.84 4.92 15.70
C ILE A 125 -7.93 4.04 16.55
N TRP A 126 -6.74 4.50 16.95
CA TRP A 126 -5.86 3.75 17.84
C TRP A 126 -6.57 3.38 19.15
N GLN A 127 -7.20 4.35 19.80
CA GLN A 127 -7.94 4.11 21.04
C GLN A 127 -9.06 3.08 20.86
N ALA A 128 -9.81 3.17 19.77
CA ALA A 128 -10.89 2.21 19.47
C ALA A 128 -10.36 0.78 19.25
N VAL A 129 -9.25 0.65 18.49
CA VAL A 129 -8.64 -0.65 18.19
C VAL A 129 -7.97 -1.25 19.43
N GLU A 130 -7.31 -0.44 20.25
CA GLU A 130 -6.67 -0.90 21.50
C GLU A 130 -7.70 -1.30 22.55
N ALA A 131 -8.83 -0.60 22.62
CA ALA A 131 -9.95 -0.97 23.51
C ALA A 131 -10.67 -2.24 23.05
N ALA A 132 -10.75 -2.47 21.74
CA ALA A 132 -11.37 -3.65 21.14
C ALA A 132 -10.64 -4.03 19.85
N PRO A 133 -9.64 -4.95 19.88
CA PRO A 133 -8.84 -5.32 18.71
C PRO A 133 -9.65 -5.89 17.54
N SER A 134 -10.85 -6.39 17.79
CA SER A 134 -11.79 -6.84 16.76
C SER A 134 -12.55 -5.71 16.06
N THR A 135 -12.29 -4.45 16.41
CA THR A 135 -12.95 -3.30 15.77
C THR A 135 -12.73 -3.34 14.26
N ALA A 136 -13.83 -3.43 13.53
CA ALA A 136 -13.80 -3.38 12.08
C ALA A 136 -13.60 -1.94 11.59
N ILE A 137 -12.59 -1.75 10.75
CA ILE A 137 -12.34 -0.49 10.04
C ILE A 137 -12.72 -0.71 8.58
N THR A 138 -13.61 0.12 8.08
CA THR A 138 -13.99 0.12 6.66
C THR A 138 -13.38 1.33 5.98
N VAL A 139 -12.63 1.09 4.91
CA VAL A 139 -12.11 2.13 4.01
C VAL A 139 -12.86 2.02 2.70
N ASP A 140 -13.56 3.07 2.32
CA ASP A 140 -14.45 3.10 1.16
C ASP A 140 -14.00 4.20 0.19
N LEU A 141 -13.57 3.82 -1.01
CA LEU A 141 -13.17 4.76 -2.06
C LEU A 141 -14.34 5.41 -2.78
N ASP A 142 -15.51 4.80 -2.72
CA ASP A 142 -16.69 5.38 -3.40
C ASP A 142 -17.17 6.62 -2.67
N THR A 143 -17.28 6.52 -1.35
CA THR A 143 -17.64 7.64 -0.46
C THR A 143 -16.45 8.44 0.02
N ARG A 144 -15.21 7.97 -0.15
CA ARG A 144 -13.96 8.54 0.39
C ARG A 144 -14.05 8.71 1.91
N THR A 145 -14.44 7.64 2.59
CA THR A 145 -14.57 7.64 4.04
C THR A 145 -13.84 6.48 4.69
N VAL A 146 -13.34 6.72 5.90
CA VAL A 146 -12.95 5.67 6.85
C VAL A 146 -14.00 5.63 7.93
N SER A 147 -14.58 4.44 8.16
CA SER A 147 -15.57 4.25 9.22
C SER A 147 -15.19 3.11 10.16
N TYR A 148 -15.48 3.30 11.43
CA TYR A 148 -15.30 2.33 12.51
C TYR A 148 -16.31 2.64 13.62
N ASN A 149 -16.86 1.63 14.25
CA ASN A 149 -18.00 1.79 15.15
C ASN A 149 -19.08 2.67 14.50
N ASP A 150 -19.54 3.72 15.20
CA ASP A 150 -20.53 4.68 14.67
C ASP A 150 -19.88 5.97 14.12
N VAL A 151 -18.54 5.97 13.94
CA VAL A 151 -17.77 7.12 13.44
C VAL A 151 -17.47 6.96 11.97
N SER A 152 -17.61 8.03 11.19
CA SER A 152 -17.20 8.12 9.79
C SER A 152 -16.41 9.39 9.55
N VAL A 153 -15.18 9.25 9.03
CA VAL A 153 -14.26 10.36 8.78
C VAL A 153 -13.97 10.43 7.28
N PRO A 154 -14.23 11.57 6.62
CA PRO A 154 -13.90 11.74 5.22
C PRO A 154 -12.38 11.91 5.02
N PHE A 155 -11.89 11.48 3.84
CA PHE A 155 -10.53 11.72 3.41
C PHE A 155 -10.47 12.21 1.97
N GLU A 156 -9.36 12.86 1.64
CA GLU A 156 -9.14 13.37 0.29
C GLU A 156 -8.26 12.42 -0.51
N LEU A 157 -8.69 12.17 -1.75
CA LEU A 157 -7.93 11.47 -2.77
C LEU A 157 -8.34 12.05 -4.13
N ASP A 158 -7.37 12.37 -4.97
CA ASP A 158 -7.64 12.90 -6.30
C ASP A 158 -8.41 11.88 -7.17
N ASP A 159 -9.25 12.38 -8.06
CA ASP A 159 -10.18 11.57 -8.85
C ASP A 159 -9.46 10.59 -9.78
N TYR A 160 -8.27 10.96 -10.30
CA TYR A 160 -7.50 10.10 -11.20
C TYR A 160 -6.92 8.89 -10.44
N THR A 161 -6.31 9.12 -9.28
CA THR A 161 -5.79 8.05 -8.43
C THR A 161 -6.91 7.14 -7.93
N ARG A 162 -8.04 7.74 -7.51
CA ARG A 162 -9.24 6.98 -7.11
C ARG A 162 -9.70 6.07 -8.23
N TRP A 163 -9.89 6.60 -9.43
CA TRP A 163 -10.32 5.83 -10.59
C TRP A 163 -9.35 4.69 -10.91
N ARG A 164 -8.03 4.93 -10.88
CA ARG A 164 -7.02 3.89 -11.10
C ARG A 164 -7.15 2.74 -10.12
N LEU A 165 -7.28 3.04 -8.83
CA LEU A 165 -7.43 2.03 -7.77
C LEU A 165 -8.74 1.24 -7.94
N MET A 166 -9.84 1.91 -8.22
CA MET A 166 -11.14 1.26 -8.42
C MET A 166 -11.17 0.36 -9.65
N GLU A 167 -10.46 0.73 -10.72
CA GLU A 167 -10.33 -0.08 -11.93
C GLU A 167 -9.19 -1.12 -11.87
N GLY A 168 -8.33 -1.08 -10.85
CA GLY A 168 -7.17 -1.97 -10.73
C GLY A 168 -6.11 -1.74 -11.81
N LEU A 169 -5.85 -0.46 -12.14
CA LEU A 169 -4.96 -0.07 -13.24
C LEU A 169 -3.61 0.39 -12.72
N ASP A 170 -2.60 -0.42 -12.94
CA ASP A 170 -1.19 -0.01 -12.85
C ASP A 170 -0.75 0.74 -14.13
N ASP A 171 0.50 1.23 -14.16
CA ASP A 171 1.02 1.99 -15.29
C ASP A 171 1.07 1.14 -16.59
N ILE A 172 1.27 -0.18 -16.47
CA ILE A 172 1.23 -1.11 -17.60
C ILE A 172 -0.20 -1.30 -18.08
N GLY A 173 -1.14 -1.52 -17.17
CA GLY A 173 -2.56 -1.65 -17.49
C GLY A 173 -3.13 -0.43 -18.19
N LEU A 174 -2.68 0.77 -17.81
CA LEU A 174 -3.02 2.02 -18.50
C LEU A 174 -2.50 2.04 -19.94
N THR A 175 -1.24 1.66 -20.14
CA THR A 175 -0.62 1.60 -21.47
C THR A 175 -1.34 0.58 -22.36
N LEU A 176 -1.68 -0.58 -21.83
CA LEU A 176 -2.36 -1.66 -22.57
C LEU A 176 -3.80 -1.31 -22.98
N LYS A 177 -4.42 -0.27 -22.41
CA LYS A 177 -5.69 0.25 -22.93
C LYS A 177 -5.58 0.83 -24.35
N HIS A 178 -4.36 1.10 -24.81
CA HIS A 178 -4.06 1.65 -26.14
C HIS A 178 -3.41 0.61 -27.07
N THR A 179 -3.66 -0.68 -26.86
CA THR A 179 -3.05 -1.77 -27.63
C THR A 179 -3.21 -1.57 -29.12
N ASP A 180 -4.42 -1.23 -29.62
CA ASP A 180 -4.65 -1.00 -31.05
C ASP A 180 -3.74 0.13 -31.62
N SER A 181 -3.50 1.17 -30.85
CA SER A 181 -2.61 2.27 -31.26
C SER A 181 -1.14 1.84 -31.24
N ILE A 182 -0.76 0.98 -30.31
CA ILE A 182 0.58 0.40 -30.19
C ILE A 182 0.84 -0.51 -31.38
N ASP A 183 -0.09 -1.41 -31.69
CA ASP A 183 -0.01 -2.33 -32.82
C ASP A 183 0.07 -1.58 -34.15
N ALA A 184 -0.75 -0.52 -34.32
CA ALA A 184 -0.69 0.33 -35.51
C ALA A 184 0.64 1.08 -35.66
N PHE A 185 1.26 1.48 -34.55
CA PHE A 185 2.59 2.09 -34.55
C PHE A 185 3.66 1.04 -34.90
N GLU A 186 3.61 -0.12 -34.29
CA GLU A 186 4.58 -1.21 -34.54
C GLU A 186 4.52 -1.70 -35.98
N ALA A 187 3.34 -1.82 -36.54
CA ALA A 187 3.15 -2.21 -37.96
C ALA A 187 3.78 -1.24 -38.97
N LYS A 188 3.90 0.04 -38.60
CA LYS A 188 4.55 1.07 -39.42
C LYS A 188 6.03 1.25 -39.13
N ARG A 189 6.56 0.51 -38.16
CA ARG A 189 7.97 0.66 -37.75
C ARG A 189 8.90 0.18 -38.85
N ALA A 190 9.94 0.98 -39.14
CA ALA A 190 10.91 0.63 -40.16
C ALA A 190 11.63 -0.70 -39.85
N SER A 191 11.79 -1.56 -40.87
CA SER A 191 12.32 -2.93 -40.72
C SER A 191 13.76 -3.02 -40.17
N TYR A 192 14.53 -1.94 -40.26
CA TYR A 192 15.89 -1.89 -39.68
C TYR A 192 15.89 -1.59 -38.16
N LYS A 193 14.76 -1.26 -37.56
CA LYS A 193 14.65 -1.06 -36.11
C LYS A 193 14.29 -2.38 -35.42
N PRO A 194 14.86 -2.70 -34.25
CA PRO A 194 14.50 -3.89 -33.50
C PRO A 194 12.99 -3.93 -33.23
N THR A 195 12.34 -5.04 -33.53
CA THR A 195 10.90 -5.23 -33.30
C THR A 195 10.61 -5.81 -31.94
N THR A 196 11.59 -6.49 -31.33
CA THR A 196 11.45 -7.15 -30.03
C THR A 196 12.70 -6.94 -29.20
N LEU A 197 12.57 -7.13 -27.87
CA LEU A 197 13.73 -7.29 -27.02
C LEU A 197 14.55 -8.52 -27.46
N PRO A 198 15.90 -8.50 -27.34
CA PRO A 198 16.71 -9.66 -27.65
C PRO A 198 16.20 -10.88 -26.87
N ILE A 199 15.91 -11.97 -27.58
CA ILE A 199 15.65 -13.25 -26.92
C ILE A 199 16.98 -13.67 -26.28
N ARG A 200 17.00 -13.79 -24.96
CA ARG A 200 18.12 -14.44 -24.29
C ARG A 200 18.07 -15.94 -24.67
N ILE A 201 19.00 -16.35 -25.46
CA ILE A 201 19.29 -17.75 -25.74
C ILE A 201 20.03 -18.33 -24.53
#